data_aa51b550441fd097ac03f65ed953ff94
#
_entry.id   aa51b550441fd097ac03f65ed953ff94
#
_cell.length_a   1.000
_cell.length_b   1.000
_cell.length_c   1.000
_cell.angle_alpha   90.00
_cell.angle_beta   90.00
_cell.angle_gamma   90.00
#
_symmetry.space_group_name_H-M   'P 1'
#
loop_
_entity.id
_entity.type
_entity.pdbx_description
1 polymer ?
#
loop_
_entity_poly.entity_id
_entity_poly.type
_entity_poly.pdbx_seq_one_letter_code
_entity_poly.pdbx_strand_id
1 'polypeptide(L)'
;SHQLIMPVLRNGEVENFEGFTFSYTENVAWEVLAALPWLGQQPHESADQIFNRFFSASVARQIFKQHPQIERVLNVWKAELPGDENALLSALEKNPELKSAFLTATPWLNKAQSDNERRRAFASLVADGHLDNEIYSAVKLLQQMQLSDGAWPWYSGMYPSEQTTINILAGFGFLQKMGVSWDNEAQEMIEASSRWLLTRLRKQKEDYEKAVINNKDVAGVSSDVIYKLYALSFDAAKMDASEVSFWIDILKKKLPRESPRIMAYA
;
A
#
# COMPACT_ATOMS: atom_id res chain seq x y z
N SER A 1 -19.44 12.39 20.14
CA SER A 1 -19.89 13.49 19.29
C SER A 1 -18.66 14.23 18.78
N HIS A 2 -18.40 14.16 17.48
CA HIS A 2 -17.34 14.95 16.84
C HIS A 2 -17.94 16.31 16.47
N GLN A 3 -17.35 17.39 16.97
CA GLN A 3 -17.68 18.73 16.53
C GLN A 3 -16.87 19.06 15.28
N LEU A 4 -17.56 19.28 14.18
CA LEU A 4 -16.94 19.78 12.95
C LEU A 4 -16.74 21.29 13.12
N ILE A 5 -15.49 21.73 13.24
CA ILE A 5 -15.17 23.16 13.26
C ILE A 5 -15.00 23.57 11.80
N MET A 6 -16.03 24.16 11.23
CA MET A 6 -15.93 24.77 9.90
C MET A 6 -15.19 26.11 10.01
N PRO A 7 -14.19 26.37 9.15
CA PRO A 7 -13.61 27.71 9.09
C PRO A 7 -14.67 28.71 8.69
N VAL A 8 -14.81 29.77 9.47
CA VAL A 8 -15.70 30.89 9.12
C VAL A 8 -15.00 31.71 8.02
N LEU A 9 -15.44 31.52 6.79
CA LEU A 9 -15.00 32.34 5.66
C LEU A 9 -15.63 33.72 5.80
N ARG A 10 -14.79 34.78 5.91
CA ARG A 10 -15.29 36.17 5.93
C ARG A 10 -15.68 36.59 4.52
N ASN A 11 -16.77 37.31 4.41
CA ASN A 11 -17.21 37.91 3.13
C ASN A 11 -16.08 38.77 2.54
N GLY A 12 -15.63 38.43 1.33
CA GLY A 12 -14.56 39.11 0.60
C GLY A 12 -13.20 38.39 0.55
N GLU A 13 -13.02 37.25 1.23
CA GLU A 13 -11.77 36.49 1.21
C GLU A 13 -11.73 35.41 0.11
N VAL A 14 -12.84 35.15 -0.58
CA VAL A 14 -12.94 34.15 -1.64
C VAL A 14 -13.58 34.77 -2.88
N GLU A 15 -12.78 35.00 -3.92
CA GLU A 15 -13.26 35.56 -5.19
C GLU A 15 -14.01 34.54 -6.04
N ASN A 16 -13.70 33.23 -5.91
CA ASN A 16 -14.38 32.13 -6.61
C ASN A 16 -14.60 30.96 -5.70
N PHE A 17 -15.84 30.72 -5.27
CA PHE A 17 -16.24 29.54 -4.53
C PHE A 17 -16.80 28.49 -5.50
N GLU A 18 -16.01 27.46 -5.82
CA GLU A 18 -16.42 26.38 -6.73
C GLU A 18 -17.30 25.30 -6.08
N GLY A 19 -17.35 25.27 -4.76
CA GLY A 19 -18.18 24.36 -4.00
C GLY A 19 -17.49 23.80 -2.75
N PHE A 20 -18.27 23.32 -1.82
CA PHE A 20 -17.83 22.59 -0.64
C PHE A 20 -18.53 21.23 -0.60
N THR A 21 -17.75 20.16 -0.54
CA THR A 21 -18.28 18.79 -0.41
C THR A 21 -17.90 18.22 0.95
N PHE A 22 -18.88 17.81 1.70
CA PHE A 22 -18.69 17.02 2.93
C PHE A 22 -19.17 15.60 2.69
N SER A 23 -18.31 14.64 2.96
CA SER A 23 -18.66 13.22 2.88
C SER A 23 -18.41 12.53 4.20
N TYR A 24 -19.30 11.65 4.58
CA TYR A 24 -19.21 10.82 5.78
C TYR A 24 -19.49 9.37 5.41
N THR A 25 -18.62 8.47 5.84
CA THR A 25 -18.76 7.03 5.62
C THR A 25 -18.66 6.33 6.97
N GLU A 26 -19.66 5.56 7.35
CA GLU A 26 -19.65 4.81 8.61
C GLU A 26 -18.69 3.61 8.56
N ASN A 27 -18.55 2.99 7.38
CA ASN A 27 -17.72 1.81 7.18
C ASN A 27 -16.53 2.11 6.27
N VAL A 28 -15.36 2.26 6.87
CA VAL A 28 -14.09 2.52 6.17
C VAL A 28 -13.74 1.46 5.11
N ALA A 29 -14.26 0.23 5.24
CA ALA A 29 -14.02 -0.83 4.24
C ALA A 29 -14.51 -0.43 2.83
N TRP A 30 -15.58 0.36 2.71
CA TRP A 30 -16.06 0.86 1.43
C TRP A 30 -15.10 1.85 0.78
N GLU A 31 -14.48 2.73 1.58
CA GLU A 31 -13.48 3.69 1.08
C GLU A 31 -12.23 2.95 0.57
N VAL A 32 -11.78 1.95 1.32
CA VAL A 32 -10.65 1.11 0.91
C VAL A 32 -10.97 0.39 -0.39
N LEU A 33 -12.11 -0.29 -0.48
CA LEU A 33 -12.53 -1.01 -1.70
C LEU A 33 -12.62 -0.08 -2.92
N ALA A 34 -13.08 1.16 -2.75
CA ALA A 34 -13.18 2.12 -3.84
C ALA A 34 -11.81 2.57 -4.37
N ALA A 35 -10.77 2.57 -3.53
CA ALA A 35 -9.40 2.94 -3.91
C ALA A 35 -8.62 1.79 -4.58
N LEU A 36 -8.94 0.51 -4.28
CA LEU A 36 -8.16 -0.64 -4.74
C LEU A 36 -8.06 -0.78 -6.27
N PRO A 37 -9.13 -0.57 -7.06
CA PRO A 37 -9.04 -0.67 -8.51
C PRO A 37 -7.99 0.26 -9.12
N TRP A 38 -7.83 1.47 -8.55
CA TRP A 38 -6.82 2.41 -9.03
C TRP A 38 -5.40 1.92 -8.76
N LEU A 39 -5.15 1.30 -7.61
CA LEU A 39 -3.84 0.73 -7.28
C LEU A 39 -3.47 -0.43 -8.23
N GLY A 40 -4.46 -1.20 -8.67
CA GLY A 40 -4.27 -2.33 -9.58
C GLY A 40 -4.13 -1.94 -11.07
N GLN A 41 -4.59 -0.76 -11.47
CA GLN A 41 -4.64 -0.35 -12.89
C GLN A 41 -3.48 0.57 -13.27
N GLN A 42 -2.27 0.03 -13.34
CA GLN A 42 -1.11 0.80 -13.78
C GLN A 42 -0.61 0.31 -15.15
N PRO A 43 -0.27 1.22 -16.10
CA PRO A 43 0.04 0.84 -17.48
C PRO A 43 1.44 0.25 -17.66
N HIS A 44 2.30 0.28 -16.66
CA HIS A 44 3.68 -0.18 -16.76
C HIS A 44 3.95 -1.31 -15.77
N GLU A 45 4.69 -2.32 -16.18
CA GLU A 45 4.98 -3.50 -15.35
C GLU A 45 6.28 -3.36 -14.54
N SER A 46 6.37 -2.35 -13.68
CA SER A 46 7.41 -2.32 -12.66
C SER A 46 7.11 -3.30 -11.53
N ALA A 47 8.12 -3.72 -10.77
CA ALA A 47 7.92 -4.61 -9.63
C ALA A 47 6.98 -3.99 -8.57
N ASP A 48 7.08 -2.68 -8.30
CA ASP A 48 6.17 -1.96 -7.41
C ASP A 48 4.72 -2.02 -7.91
N GLN A 49 4.49 -1.91 -9.21
CA GLN A 49 3.14 -1.94 -9.80
C GLN A 49 2.54 -3.33 -9.78
N ILE A 50 3.34 -4.36 -10.09
CA ILE A 50 2.92 -5.75 -9.95
C ILE A 50 2.57 -6.04 -8.48
N PHE A 51 3.38 -5.56 -7.55
CA PHE A 51 3.11 -5.69 -6.13
C PHE A 51 1.83 -4.95 -5.72
N ASN A 52 1.57 -3.75 -6.26
CA ASN A 52 0.34 -3.01 -5.97
C ASN A 52 -0.92 -3.77 -6.45
N ARG A 53 -0.87 -4.48 -7.59
CA ARG A 53 -1.95 -5.39 -8.02
C ARG A 53 -2.16 -6.53 -7.02
N PHE A 54 -1.09 -7.20 -6.62
CA PHE A 54 -1.14 -8.24 -5.59
C PHE A 54 -1.73 -7.70 -4.29
N PHE A 55 -1.23 -6.55 -3.82
CA PHE A 55 -1.65 -5.90 -2.58
C PHE A 55 -3.14 -5.55 -2.63
N SER A 56 -3.59 -4.87 -3.67
CA SER A 56 -4.99 -4.45 -3.82
C SER A 56 -5.94 -5.65 -3.87
N ALA A 57 -5.63 -6.68 -4.65
CA ALA A 57 -6.45 -7.90 -4.73
C ALA A 57 -6.48 -8.65 -3.39
N SER A 58 -5.35 -8.74 -2.69
CA SER A 58 -5.25 -9.38 -1.37
C SER A 58 -6.06 -8.65 -0.30
N VAL A 59 -6.00 -7.31 -0.29
CA VAL A 59 -6.81 -6.47 0.63
C VAL A 59 -8.29 -6.62 0.33
N ALA A 60 -8.71 -6.57 -0.94
CA ALA A 60 -10.11 -6.76 -1.32
C ALA A 60 -10.64 -8.12 -0.86
N ARG A 61 -9.87 -9.20 -1.14
CA ARG A 61 -10.20 -10.56 -0.69
C ARG A 61 -10.32 -10.65 0.83
N GLN A 62 -9.42 -10.01 1.57
CA GLN A 62 -9.45 -10.01 3.03
C GLN A 62 -10.66 -9.25 3.58
N ILE A 63 -11.03 -8.12 2.98
CA ILE A 63 -12.23 -7.36 3.34
C ILE A 63 -13.48 -8.22 3.11
N PHE A 64 -13.60 -8.90 1.97
CA PHE A 64 -14.75 -9.77 1.69
C PHE A 64 -14.84 -10.94 2.67
N LYS A 65 -13.68 -11.51 3.04
CA LYS A 65 -13.62 -12.58 4.06
C LYS A 65 -14.08 -12.10 5.44
N GLN A 66 -13.71 -10.89 5.84
CA GLN A 66 -14.09 -10.31 7.13
C GLN A 66 -15.52 -9.75 7.12
N HIS A 67 -16.00 -9.30 5.97
CA HIS A 67 -17.30 -8.67 5.78
C HIS A 67 -18.09 -9.32 4.63
N PRO A 68 -18.56 -10.58 4.77
CA PRO A 68 -19.25 -11.30 3.69
C PRO A 68 -20.54 -10.62 3.20
N GLN A 69 -21.11 -9.74 4.02
CA GLN A 69 -22.27 -8.93 3.64
C GLN A 69 -21.94 -7.95 2.51
N ILE A 70 -20.72 -7.40 2.46
CA ILE A 70 -20.27 -6.50 1.39
C ILE A 70 -20.24 -7.26 0.06
N GLU A 71 -19.58 -8.41 0.05
CA GLU A 71 -19.51 -9.26 -1.14
C GLU A 71 -20.91 -9.68 -1.63
N ARG A 72 -21.82 -10.05 -0.70
CA ARG A 72 -23.22 -10.39 -1.05
C ARG A 72 -23.96 -9.23 -1.70
N VAL A 73 -23.83 -8.02 -1.17
CA VAL A 73 -24.44 -6.82 -1.75
C VAL A 73 -23.93 -6.58 -3.17
N LEU A 74 -22.62 -6.67 -3.38
CA LEU A 74 -22.02 -6.50 -4.70
C LEU A 74 -22.48 -7.57 -5.70
N ASN A 75 -22.58 -8.83 -5.26
CA ASN A 75 -23.08 -9.93 -6.09
C ASN A 75 -24.57 -9.79 -6.44
N VAL A 76 -25.40 -9.30 -5.52
CA VAL A 76 -26.81 -8.98 -5.81
C VAL A 76 -26.89 -7.89 -6.87
N TRP A 77 -26.11 -6.83 -6.73
CA TRP A 77 -26.09 -5.77 -7.74
C TRP A 77 -25.64 -6.25 -9.12
N LYS A 78 -24.61 -7.12 -9.16
CA LYS A 78 -24.15 -7.75 -10.40
C LYS A 78 -25.24 -8.62 -11.05
N ALA A 79 -26.00 -9.37 -10.24
CA ALA A 79 -27.03 -10.29 -10.74
C ALA A 79 -28.32 -9.59 -11.19
N GLU A 80 -28.70 -8.49 -10.56
CA GLU A 80 -29.89 -7.70 -10.93
C GLU A 80 -29.73 -6.96 -12.26
N LEU A 81 -28.51 -6.94 -12.83
CA LEU A 81 -28.11 -6.07 -13.91
C LEU A 81 -27.33 -6.79 -15.03
N PRO A 82 -27.88 -7.87 -15.61
CA PRO A 82 -27.20 -8.59 -16.67
C PRO A 82 -27.02 -7.72 -17.92
N GLY A 83 -25.81 -7.32 -18.19
CA GLY A 83 -25.38 -6.71 -19.46
C GLY A 83 -25.46 -5.19 -19.56
N ASP A 84 -25.94 -4.49 -18.56
CA ASP A 84 -25.99 -3.01 -18.58
C ASP A 84 -25.06 -2.41 -17.52
N GLU A 85 -23.91 -1.86 -17.98
CA GLU A 85 -22.98 -1.12 -17.13
C GLU A 85 -23.65 0.10 -16.45
N ASN A 86 -24.72 0.65 -17.02
CA ASN A 86 -25.47 1.77 -16.45
C ASN A 86 -26.26 1.39 -15.21
N ALA A 87 -26.62 0.16 -15.10
CA ALA A 87 -27.46 -0.32 -14.01
C ALA A 87 -26.64 -0.57 -12.72
N LEU A 88 -25.34 -0.93 -12.80
CA LEU A 88 -24.45 -0.98 -11.63
C LEU A 88 -24.30 0.42 -11.01
N LEU A 89 -24.27 1.46 -11.85
CA LEU A 89 -24.27 2.85 -11.36
C LEU A 89 -25.58 3.24 -10.72
N SER A 90 -26.69 2.83 -11.28
CA SER A 90 -27.98 3.12 -10.69
C SER A 90 -28.08 2.49 -9.28
N ALA A 91 -27.46 1.32 -9.06
CA ALA A 91 -27.37 0.71 -7.75
C ALA A 91 -26.39 1.45 -6.81
N LEU A 92 -25.24 1.91 -7.33
CA LEU A 92 -24.31 2.77 -6.61
C LEU A 92 -24.92 4.13 -6.26
N GLU A 93 -25.72 4.70 -7.17
CA GLU A 93 -26.46 5.95 -6.93
C GLU A 93 -27.55 5.81 -5.88
N LYS A 94 -28.13 4.63 -5.74
CA LYS A 94 -29.14 4.32 -4.71
C LYS A 94 -28.53 4.10 -3.32
N ASN A 95 -27.19 3.85 -3.24
CA ASN A 95 -26.49 3.75 -1.96
C ASN A 95 -25.60 4.98 -1.76
N PRO A 96 -26.05 5.99 -1.00
CA PRO A 96 -25.32 7.24 -0.83
C PRO A 96 -23.96 7.07 -0.13
N GLU A 97 -23.79 6.05 0.72
CA GLU A 97 -22.53 5.76 1.41
C GLU A 97 -21.48 5.29 0.42
N LEU A 98 -21.85 4.34 -0.47
CA LEU A 98 -20.95 3.81 -1.47
C LEU A 98 -20.56 4.86 -2.52
N LYS A 99 -21.52 5.68 -2.94
CA LYS A 99 -21.28 6.81 -3.85
C LYS A 99 -20.31 7.80 -3.21
N SER A 100 -20.53 8.15 -1.95
CA SER A 100 -19.67 9.07 -1.21
C SER A 100 -18.25 8.52 -1.04
N ALA A 101 -18.10 7.25 -0.63
CA ALA A 101 -16.81 6.59 -0.48
C ALA A 101 -16.03 6.56 -1.80
N PHE A 102 -16.71 6.20 -2.90
CA PHE A 102 -16.11 6.13 -4.22
C PHE A 102 -15.62 7.50 -4.73
N LEU A 103 -16.42 8.54 -4.54
CA LEU A 103 -16.06 9.92 -4.93
C LEU A 103 -14.95 10.51 -4.06
N THR A 104 -14.92 10.17 -2.77
CA THR A 104 -13.95 10.71 -1.81
C THR A 104 -12.58 10.03 -1.92
N ALA A 105 -12.56 8.70 -2.12
CA ALA A 105 -11.31 7.94 -2.25
C ALA A 105 -10.52 8.28 -3.53
N THR A 106 -11.17 8.88 -4.53
CA THR A 106 -10.56 9.12 -5.84
C THR A 106 -10.80 10.52 -6.40
N PRO A 107 -10.53 11.62 -5.64
CA PRO A 107 -10.83 12.98 -6.09
C PRO A 107 -10.05 13.38 -7.36
N TRP A 108 -8.87 12.81 -7.60
CA TRP A 108 -8.09 13.01 -8.84
C TRP A 108 -8.66 12.24 -10.04
N LEU A 109 -9.33 11.12 -9.82
CA LEU A 109 -10.02 10.37 -10.88
C LEU A 109 -11.24 11.11 -11.42
N ASN A 110 -11.84 12.01 -10.63
CA ASN A 110 -12.95 12.84 -11.05
C ASN A 110 -12.64 13.76 -12.24
N LYS A 111 -11.35 14.05 -12.45
CA LYS A 111 -10.91 14.89 -13.58
C LYS A 111 -10.35 14.12 -14.78
N ALA A 112 -9.92 12.86 -14.60
CA ALA A 112 -9.10 12.13 -15.58
C ALA A 112 -9.76 10.90 -16.20
N GLN A 113 -10.75 10.28 -15.52
CA GLN A 113 -11.39 9.06 -16.02
C GLN A 113 -12.88 9.24 -16.27
N SER A 114 -13.36 8.64 -17.37
CA SER A 114 -14.79 8.60 -17.67
C SER A 114 -15.53 7.79 -16.60
N ASP A 115 -16.83 8.08 -16.42
CA ASP A 115 -17.67 7.29 -15.50
C ASP A 115 -17.66 5.81 -15.83
N ASN A 116 -17.51 5.45 -17.11
CA ASN A 116 -17.45 4.06 -17.58
C ASN A 116 -16.18 3.31 -17.10
N GLU A 117 -15.03 3.98 -17.01
CA GLU A 117 -13.79 3.36 -16.52
C GLU A 117 -13.86 3.08 -15.01
N ARG A 118 -14.44 4.01 -14.24
CA ARG A 118 -14.70 3.80 -12.80
C ARG A 118 -15.63 2.62 -12.56
N ARG A 119 -16.67 2.47 -13.37
CA ARG A 119 -17.64 1.36 -13.32
C ARG A 119 -16.99 0.02 -13.59
N ARG A 120 -16.16 -0.06 -14.66
CA ARG A 120 -15.43 -1.28 -15.01
C ARG A 120 -14.48 -1.70 -13.90
N ALA A 121 -13.73 -0.74 -13.34
CA ALA A 121 -12.80 -0.98 -12.25
C ALA A 121 -13.50 -1.54 -11.01
N PHE A 122 -14.68 -1.01 -10.67
CA PHE A 122 -15.46 -1.52 -9.53
C PHE A 122 -16.09 -2.88 -9.82
N ALA A 123 -16.64 -3.08 -11.01
CA ALA A 123 -17.20 -4.36 -11.43
C ALA A 123 -16.15 -5.48 -11.45
N SER A 124 -14.89 -5.15 -11.74
CA SER A 124 -13.80 -6.13 -11.74
C SER A 124 -13.54 -6.75 -10.37
N LEU A 125 -13.75 -6.01 -9.27
CA LEU A 125 -13.57 -6.54 -7.91
C LEU A 125 -14.53 -7.69 -7.56
N VAL A 126 -15.70 -7.72 -8.21
CA VAL A 126 -16.75 -8.74 -7.97
C VAL A 126 -16.85 -9.76 -9.10
N ALA A 127 -15.95 -9.73 -10.07
CA ALA A 127 -15.90 -10.75 -11.10
C ALA A 127 -15.43 -12.08 -10.52
N ASP A 128 -16.11 -13.18 -10.88
CA ASP A 128 -15.82 -14.50 -10.34
C ASP A 128 -14.36 -14.91 -10.58
N GLY A 129 -13.65 -15.24 -9.50
CA GLY A 129 -12.24 -15.65 -9.55
C GLY A 129 -11.25 -14.56 -9.96
N HIS A 130 -11.69 -13.32 -10.19
CA HIS A 130 -10.79 -12.24 -10.62
C HIS A 130 -9.70 -11.96 -9.57
N LEU A 131 -10.06 -11.80 -8.30
CA LEU A 131 -9.10 -11.51 -7.23
C LEU A 131 -8.07 -12.65 -7.07
N ASP A 132 -8.50 -13.90 -7.13
CA ASP A 132 -7.58 -15.04 -7.01
C ASP A 132 -6.65 -15.14 -8.20
N ASN A 133 -7.13 -14.86 -9.42
CA ASN A 133 -6.32 -14.83 -10.63
C ASN A 133 -5.30 -13.67 -10.58
N GLU A 134 -5.70 -12.50 -10.12
CA GLU A 134 -4.79 -11.35 -9.94
C GLU A 134 -3.71 -11.64 -8.91
N ILE A 135 -4.08 -12.22 -7.76
CA ILE A 135 -3.13 -12.62 -6.72
C ILE A 135 -2.12 -13.63 -7.29
N TYR A 136 -2.60 -14.68 -7.94
CA TYR A 136 -1.75 -15.73 -8.51
C TYR A 136 -0.80 -15.19 -9.58
N SER A 137 -1.33 -14.44 -10.55
CA SER A 137 -0.53 -13.89 -11.65
C SER A 137 0.51 -12.89 -11.16
N ALA A 138 0.15 -12.04 -10.20
CA ALA A 138 1.08 -11.08 -9.63
C ALA A 138 2.21 -11.75 -8.82
N VAL A 139 1.91 -12.79 -8.04
CA VAL A 139 2.94 -13.59 -7.33
C VAL A 139 3.92 -14.21 -8.31
N LYS A 140 3.42 -14.81 -9.40
CA LYS A 140 4.28 -15.40 -10.44
C LYS A 140 5.18 -14.38 -11.13
N LEU A 141 4.66 -13.19 -11.43
CA LEU A 141 5.44 -12.12 -12.04
C LEU A 141 6.50 -11.56 -11.06
N LEU A 142 6.14 -11.37 -9.79
CA LEU A 142 7.10 -10.95 -8.75
C LEU A 142 8.22 -11.98 -8.58
N GLN A 143 7.91 -13.27 -8.62
CA GLN A 143 8.88 -14.36 -8.54
C GLN A 143 9.84 -14.32 -9.75
N GLN A 144 9.30 -14.12 -10.95
CA GLN A 144 10.13 -14.02 -12.18
C GLN A 144 11.03 -12.78 -12.18
N MET A 145 10.59 -11.69 -11.54
CA MET A 145 11.37 -10.45 -11.46
C MET A 145 12.39 -10.45 -10.33
N GLN A 146 12.20 -11.27 -9.29
CA GLN A 146 13.13 -11.33 -8.16
C GLN A 146 14.49 -11.82 -8.64
N LEU A 147 15.54 -11.10 -8.29
CA LEU A 147 16.91 -11.44 -8.62
C LEU A 147 17.40 -12.60 -7.74
N SER A 148 18.44 -13.30 -8.21
CA SER A 148 19.02 -14.45 -7.50
C SER A 148 19.57 -14.12 -6.11
N ASP A 149 19.88 -12.85 -5.83
CA ASP A 149 20.30 -12.36 -4.52
C ASP A 149 19.13 -12.04 -3.57
N GLY A 150 17.88 -12.10 -4.06
CA GLY A 150 16.67 -11.87 -3.31
C GLY A 150 16.08 -10.45 -3.42
N ALA A 151 16.76 -9.54 -4.11
CA ALA A 151 16.25 -8.20 -4.34
C ALA A 151 15.25 -8.15 -5.49
N TRP A 152 14.42 -7.09 -5.55
CA TRP A 152 13.68 -6.74 -6.75
C TRP A 152 14.32 -5.55 -7.46
N PRO A 153 14.45 -5.61 -8.78
CA PRO A 153 14.77 -4.45 -9.60
C PRO A 153 13.52 -3.58 -9.75
N TRP A 154 13.66 -2.34 -10.20
CA TRP A 154 12.50 -1.54 -10.55
C TRP A 154 11.76 -2.09 -11.77
N TYR A 155 12.51 -2.37 -12.86
CA TYR A 155 12.02 -3.09 -14.04
C TYR A 155 12.85 -4.33 -14.28
N SER A 156 12.25 -5.32 -14.97
CA SER A 156 12.97 -6.54 -15.40
C SER A 156 14.26 -6.20 -16.14
N GLY A 157 15.35 -6.90 -15.78
CA GLY A 157 16.68 -6.69 -16.37
C GLY A 157 17.48 -5.52 -15.79
N MET A 158 16.93 -4.76 -14.83
CA MET A 158 17.67 -3.71 -14.13
C MET A 158 18.44 -4.25 -12.91
N TYR A 159 19.32 -3.40 -12.37
CA TYR A 159 20.03 -3.69 -11.12
C TYR A 159 19.08 -3.74 -9.91
N PRO A 160 19.49 -4.39 -8.81
CA PRO A 160 18.73 -4.42 -7.57
C PRO A 160 18.33 -3.01 -7.11
N SER A 161 17.05 -2.82 -6.82
CA SER A 161 16.52 -1.57 -6.26
C SER A 161 16.24 -1.76 -4.77
N GLU A 162 16.98 -1.04 -3.93
CA GLU A 162 16.79 -1.11 -2.49
C GLU A 162 15.40 -0.58 -2.09
N GLN A 163 14.98 0.53 -2.68
CA GLN A 163 13.69 1.13 -2.39
C GLN A 163 12.52 0.21 -2.78
N THR A 164 12.56 -0.38 -3.99
CA THR A 164 11.55 -1.34 -4.44
C THR A 164 11.49 -2.56 -3.53
N THR A 165 12.65 -3.10 -3.15
CA THR A 165 12.71 -4.26 -2.25
C THR A 165 12.13 -3.94 -0.86
N ILE A 166 12.44 -2.76 -0.31
CA ILE A 166 11.88 -2.28 0.96
C ILE A 166 10.36 -2.15 0.87
N ASN A 167 9.84 -1.50 -0.19
CA ASN A 167 8.42 -1.27 -0.37
C ASN A 167 7.63 -2.59 -0.44
N ILE A 168 8.11 -3.53 -1.25
CA ILE A 168 7.48 -4.84 -1.43
C ILE A 168 7.50 -5.63 -0.12
N LEU A 169 8.66 -5.69 0.55
CA LEU A 169 8.78 -6.44 1.81
C LEU A 169 7.91 -5.84 2.92
N ALA A 170 7.90 -4.52 3.07
CA ALA A 170 7.03 -3.84 4.03
C ALA A 170 5.54 -4.06 3.73
N GLY A 171 5.17 -4.06 2.45
CA GLY A 171 3.81 -4.35 2.01
C GLY A 171 3.36 -5.78 2.33
N PHE A 172 4.20 -6.79 2.13
CA PHE A 172 3.94 -8.16 2.61
C PHE A 172 3.75 -8.21 4.12
N GLY A 173 4.63 -7.53 4.88
CA GLY A 173 4.50 -7.46 6.33
C GLY A 173 3.19 -6.82 6.79
N PHE A 174 2.73 -5.78 6.10
CA PHE A 174 1.45 -5.15 6.36
C PHE A 174 0.27 -6.09 6.07
N LEU A 175 0.29 -6.81 4.94
CA LEU A 175 -0.73 -7.81 4.61
C LEU A 175 -0.77 -8.94 5.65
N GLN A 176 0.39 -9.37 6.16
CA GLN A 176 0.47 -10.37 7.23
C GLN A 176 -0.25 -9.89 8.50
N LYS A 177 -0.04 -8.63 8.90
CA LYS A 177 -0.76 -8.04 10.04
C LYS A 177 -2.27 -7.95 9.82
N MET A 178 -2.72 -7.82 8.57
CA MET A 178 -4.14 -7.87 8.22
C MET A 178 -4.72 -9.30 8.22
N GLY A 179 -3.89 -10.33 8.44
CA GLY A 179 -4.31 -11.73 8.43
C GLY A 179 -4.38 -12.34 7.03
N VAL A 180 -3.73 -11.76 6.04
CA VAL A 180 -3.56 -12.36 4.72
C VAL A 180 -2.53 -13.46 4.81
N SER A 181 -2.83 -14.63 4.25
CA SER A 181 -1.92 -15.75 4.07
C SER A 181 -1.57 -15.94 2.60
N TRP A 182 -0.39 -16.42 2.34
CA TRP A 182 0.15 -16.72 1.01
C TRP A 182 0.75 -18.13 0.97
N ASP A 183 1.12 -18.56 -0.22
CA ASP A 183 1.76 -19.84 -0.48
C ASP A 183 3.27 -19.87 -0.12
N ASN A 184 3.88 -21.03 -0.28
CA ASN A 184 5.31 -21.19 -0.01
C ASN A 184 6.19 -20.37 -0.96
N GLU A 185 5.77 -20.17 -2.20
CA GLU A 185 6.53 -19.40 -3.19
C GLU A 185 6.67 -17.93 -2.76
N ALA A 186 5.56 -17.31 -2.32
CA ALA A 186 5.61 -15.96 -1.78
C ALA A 186 6.43 -15.89 -0.48
N GLN A 187 6.35 -16.92 0.36
CA GLN A 187 7.17 -17.01 1.58
C GLN A 187 8.66 -17.05 1.27
N GLU A 188 9.08 -17.85 0.30
CA GLU A 188 10.48 -17.93 -0.13
C GLU A 188 11.01 -16.58 -0.68
N MET A 189 10.18 -15.85 -1.45
CA MET A 189 10.51 -14.51 -1.91
C MET A 189 10.73 -13.52 -0.76
N ILE A 190 9.83 -13.54 0.23
CA ILE A 190 9.92 -12.69 1.44
C ILE A 190 11.21 -13.00 2.20
N GLU A 191 11.53 -14.26 2.38
CA GLU A 191 12.73 -14.67 3.07
C GLU A 191 14.02 -14.29 2.36
N ALA A 192 14.05 -14.43 1.04
CA ALA A 192 15.19 -14.02 0.22
C ALA A 192 15.43 -12.51 0.32
N SER A 193 14.36 -11.72 0.18
CA SER A 193 14.46 -10.25 0.27
C SER A 193 14.82 -9.76 1.67
N SER A 194 14.30 -10.42 2.71
CA SER A 194 14.68 -10.12 4.10
C SER A 194 16.18 -10.35 4.34
N ARG A 195 16.71 -11.49 3.87
CA ARG A 195 18.15 -11.77 3.96
C ARG A 195 19.00 -10.72 3.21
N TRP A 196 18.55 -10.33 2.03
CA TRP A 196 19.24 -9.32 1.24
C TRP A 196 19.27 -7.95 1.95
N LEU A 197 18.13 -7.47 2.46
CA LEU A 197 18.06 -6.20 3.21
C LEU A 197 18.88 -6.26 4.49
N LEU A 198 18.85 -7.37 5.22
CA LEU A 198 19.63 -7.55 6.44
C LEU A 198 21.14 -7.49 6.17
N THR A 199 21.62 -8.07 5.08
CA THR A 199 23.02 -7.97 4.65
C THR A 199 23.42 -6.52 4.37
N ARG A 200 22.54 -5.74 3.72
CA ARG A 200 22.77 -4.32 3.47
C ARG A 200 22.80 -3.51 4.74
N LEU A 201 21.89 -3.79 5.67
CA LEU A 201 21.83 -3.13 6.97
C LEU A 201 23.08 -3.41 7.82
N ARG A 202 23.60 -4.66 7.80
CA ARG A 202 24.84 -5.04 8.47
C ARG A 202 26.04 -4.31 7.91
N LYS A 203 26.13 -4.20 6.59
CA LYS A 203 27.18 -3.42 5.94
C LYS A 203 27.12 -1.95 6.35
N GLN A 204 25.95 -1.35 6.40
CA GLN A 204 25.79 0.04 6.87
C GLN A 204 26.21 0.21 8.33
N LYS A 205 25.96 -0.79 9.20
CA LYS A 205 26.44 -0.79 10.58
C LYS A 205 27.96 -0.77 10.63
N GLU A 206 28.62 -1.65 9.88
CA GLU A 206 30.10 -1.70 9.82
C GLU A 206 30.69 -0.37 9.32
N ASP A 207 30.10 0.21 8.27
CA ASP A 207 30.56 1.48 7.72
C ASP A 207 30.38 2.63 8.72
N TYR A 208 29.29 2.63 9.48
CA TYR A 208 29.03 3.56 10.56
C TYR A 208 30.07 3.41 11.68
N GLU A 209 30.34 2.20 12.16
CA GLU A 209 31.32 1.92 13.20
C GLU A 209 32.74 2.35 12.78
N LYS A 210 33.14 2.06 11.55
CA LYS A 210 34.42 2.51 10.98
C LYS A 210 34.53 4.04 10.91
N ALA A 211 33.43 4.73 10.56
CA ALA A 211 33.42 6.18 10.49
C ALA A 211 33.53 6.81 11.87
N VAL A 212 32.87 6.24 12.89
CA VAL A 212 32.99 6.68 14.29
C VAL A 212 34.43 6.51 14.81
N ILE A 213 35.06 5.36 14.56
CA ILE A 213 36.45 5.09 14.98
C ILE A 213 37.42 6.10 14.36
N ASN A 214 37.19 6.53 13.13
CA ASN A 214 38.03 7.47 12.41
C ASN A 214 37.73 8.96 12.73
N ASN A 215 36.95 9.25 13.77
CA ASN A 215 36.51 10.61 14.15
C ASN A 215 35.91 11.42 12.99
N LYS A 216 35.32 10.75 11.99
CA LYS A 216 34.56 11.41 10.95
C LYS A 216 33.24 11.85 11.57
N ASP A 217 32.87 13.09 11.33
CA ASP A 217 31.51 13.55 11.66
C ASP A 217 30.52 12.67 10.89
N VAL A 218 29.94 11.70 11.59
CA VAL A 218 28.97 10.78 10.99
C VAL A 218 27.69 11.56 10.88
N ALA A 219 27.55 12.27 9.78
CA ALA A 219 26.30 12.85 9.38
C ALA A 219 25.26 11.71 9.38
N GLY A 220 24.34 11.84 10.24
CA GLY A 220 23.20 11.00 10.52
C GLY A 220 23.01 9.65 9.80
N VAL A 221 22.32 8.74 10.46
CA VAL A 221 21.74 7.55 9.79
C VAL A 221 20.83 8.06 8.69
N SER A 222 21.07 7.63 7.47
CA SER A 222 20.25 7.95 6.32
C SER A 222 18.81 7.40 6.52
N SER A 223 17.79 8.08 6.01
CA SER A 223 16.38 7.67 6.13
C SER A 223 16.11 6.27 5.58
N ASP A 224 16.93 5.78 4.66
CA ASP A 224 16.86 4.43 4.11
C ASP A 224 17.07 3.34 5.17
N VAL A 225 17.87 3.59 6.21
CA VAL A 225 18.03 2.68 7.35
C VAL A 225 16.72 2.51 8.10
N ILE A 226 15.98 3.60 8.31
CA ILE A 226 14.68 3.56 9.00
C ILE A 226 13.68 2.74 8.20
N TYR A 227 13.62 2.94 6.88
CA TYR A 227 12.73 2.16 6.01
C TYR A 227 13.11 0.67 5.98
N LYS A 228 14.41 0.32 5.98
CA LYS A 228 14.86 -1.08 6.10
C LYS A 228 14.45 -1.70 7.42
N LEU A 229 14.69 -0.99 8.54
CA LEU A 229 14.30 -1.45 9.86
C LEU A 229 12.79 -1.65 9.95
N TYR A 230 12.01 -0.72 9.40
CA TYR A 230 10.56 -0.85 9.33
C TYR A 230 10.15 -2.11 8.55
N ALA A 231 10.69 -2.32 7.35
CA ALA A 231 10.37 -3.50 6.55
C ALA A 231 10.77 -4.81 7.25
N LEU A 232 11.92 -4.84 7.93
CA LEU A 232 12.41 -6.01 8.68
C LEU A 232 11.68 -6.21 10.01
N SER A 233 11.02 -5.18 10.57
CA SER A 233 10.30 -5.28 11.85
C SER A 233 9.10 -6.23 11.81
N PHE A 234 8.56 -6.50 10.62
CA PHE A 234 7.48 -7.45 10.44
C PHE A 234 7.92 -8.91 10.65
N ASP A 235 9.24 -9.18 10.52
CA ASP A 235 9.85 -10.47 10.77
C ASP A 235 11.07 -10.30 11.71
N ALA A 236 10.80 -9.74 12.89
CA ALA A 236 11.84 -9.37 13.87
C ALA A 236 12.71 -10.57 14.35
N ALA A 237 12.24 -11.81 14.13
CA ALA A 237 12.99 -13.02 14.52
C ALA A 237 14.32 -13.20 13.74
N LYS A 238 14.54 -12.44 12.67
CA LYS A 238 15.74 -12.52 11.81
C LYS A 238 16.87 -11.58 12.23
N MET A 239 16.60 -10.62 13.12
CA MET A 239 17.61 -9.69 13.64
C MET A 239 18.06 -10.09 15.03
N ASP A 240 19.38 -10.07 15.28
CA ASP A 240 19.91 -10.26 16.63
C ASP A 240 19.52 -9.10 17.55
N ALA A 241 19.28 -9.40 18.83
CA ALA A 241 18.93 -8.38 19.82
C ALA A 241 19.98 -7.26 19.92
N SER A 242 21.26 -7.57 19.72
CA SER A 242 22.35 -6.59 19.68
C SER A 242 22.28 -5.67 18.48
N GLU A 243 21.87 -6.18 17.30
CA GLU A 243 21.67 -5.38 16.09
C GLU A 243 20.48 -4.41 16.26
N VAL A 244 19.41 -4.92 16.83
CA VAL A 244 18.21 -4.11 17.13
C VAL A 244 18.56 -3.01 18.12
N SER A 245 19.26 -3.34 19.23
CA SER A 245 19.66 -2.36 20.25
C SER A 245 20.56 -1.28 19.66
N PHE A 246 21.55 -1.67 18.85
CA PHE A 246 22.45 -0.71 18.17
C PHE A 246 21.67 0.34 17.37
N TRP A 247 20.73 -0.09 16.53
CA TRP A 247 19.95 0.82 15.70
C TRP A 247 18.98 1.66 16.51
N ILE A 248 18.35 1.11 17.56
CA ILE A 248 17.47 1.85 18.46
C ILE A 248 18.23 2.98 19.14
N ASP A 249 19.45 2.74 19.62
CA ASP A 249 20.27 3.76 20.29
C ASP A 249 20.67 4.91 19.36
N ILE A 250 20.95 4.59 18.09
CA ILE A 250 21.22 5.60 17.09
C ILE A 250 19.97 6.40 16.75
N LEU A 251 18.84 5.72 16.55
CA LEU A 251 17.57 6.36 16.21
C LEU A 251 17.08 7.28 17.33
N LYS A 252 17.17 6.88 18.59
CA LYS A 252 16.81 7.73 19.74
C LYS A 252 17.56 9.06 19.76
N LYS A 253 18.81 9.08 19.30
CA LYS A 253 19.62 10.31 19.25
C LYS A 253 19.22 11.24 18.10
N LYS A 254 18.62 10.69 17.04
CA LYS A 254 18.40 11.40 15.76
C LYS A 254 16.95 11.72 15.46
N LEU A 255 16.01 10.85 15.82
CA LEU A 255 14.58 11.00 15.56
C LEU A 255 14.03 12.40 15.88
N PRO A 256 14.41 13.06 16.97
CA PRO A 256 13.92 14.40 17.28
C PRO A 256 14.25 15.47 16.22
N ARG A 257 15.15 15.17 15.30
CA ARG A 257 15.60 16.09 14.23
C ARG A 257 15.06 15.71 12.85
N GLU A 258 14.31 14.61 12.77
CA GLU A 258 13.76 14.10 11.51
C GLU A 258 12.37 14.67 11.20
N SER A 259 11.96 14.55 9.94
CA SER A 259 10.64 14.97 9.52
C SER A 259 9.54 14.07 10.15
N PRO A 260 8.31 14.58 10.35
CA PRO A 260 7.20 13.77 10.87
C PRO A 260 6.95 12.49 10.09
N ARG A 261 7.19 12.51 8.77
CA ARG A 261 7.05 11.34 7.91
C ARG A 261 8.03 10.23 8.31
N ILE A 262 9.29 10.58 8.52
CA ILE A 262 10.34 9.62 8.91
C ILE A 262 10.09 9.10 10.33
N MET A 263 9.66 9.98 11.25
CA MET A 263 9.29 9.58 12.61
C MET A 263 8.16 8.56 12.67
N ALA A 264 7.25 8.57 11.71
CA ALA A 264 6.13 7.62 11.64
C ALA A 264 6.56 6.18 11.29
N TYR A 265 7.74 5.97 10.71
CA TYR A 265 8.28 4.64 10.39
C TYR A 265 9.23 4.10 11.48
N ALA A 266 9.68 4.91 12.39
CA ALA A 266 10.62 4.55 13.46
C ALA A 266 9.93 4.10 14.75
#